data_8714bc5d9cec906e8ad500ed1d91891b
#
_entry.id   8714bc5d9cec906e8ad500ed1d91891b
#
_cell.length_a   1.000
_cell.length_b   1.000
_cell.length_c   1.000
_cell.angle_alpha   90.00
_cell.angle_beta   90.00
_cell.angle_gamma   90.00
#
_symmetry.space_group_name_H-M   'P 1'
#
loop_
_entity.id
_entity.type
_entity.pdbx_description
1 polymer ?
#
loop_
_entity_poly.entity_id
_entity_poly.type
_entity_poly.pdbx_seq_one_letter_code
_entity_poly.pdbx_strand_id
1 'polypeptide(L)'
;MSGRATGGRRPTVPAPLAPDDPDAWYAPDVREQDEIHPGVVVTVRQADGFRYEVREPVLSSRDRDALETVESHFDGANIERPRTREGAVERMEQGFDPKHRRVIDRLVECSPAGRRRVAYYALCSLACLGELTPYALDDRIDVADVTEDSVVVHTEDYAPATTALSDPEFIERFASERVGRHTVSFQGFEIP
;
A
#
# COMPACT_ATOMS: atom_id res chain seq x y z
N MET A 1 -10.95 42.59 -12.68
CA MET A 1 -11.62 41.31 -12.56
C MET A 1 -10.55 40.21 -12.52
N SER A 2 -10.15 39.86 -11.32
CA SER A 2 -9.09 38.83 -11.10
C SER A 2 -9.72 37.45 -11.05
N GLY A 3 -9.53 36.69 -12.10
CA GLY A 3 -9.90 35.26 -12.12
C GLY A 3 -8.98 34.47 -11.20
N ARG A 4 -9.50 34.04 -10.07
CA ARG A 4 -8.87 33.03 -9.23
C ARG A 4 -8.78 31.71 -10.02
N ALA A 5 -7.59 31.34 -10.46
CA ALA A 5 -7.31 29.98 -10.91
C ALA A 5 -7.48 29.06 -9.69
N THR A 6 -8.60 28.35 -9.64
CA THR A 6 -8.79 27.20 -8.78
C THR A 6 -7.76 26.15 -9.21
N GLY A 7 -6.65 26.07 -8.48
CA GLY A 7 -5.68 25.00 -8.62
C GLY A 7 -6.35 23.66 -8.32
N GLY A 8 -6.93 23.04 -9.33
CA GLY A 8 -7.51 21.72 -9.24
C GLY A 8 -6.42 20.77 -8.77
N ARG A 9 -6.61 20.18 -7.60
CA ARG A 9 -5.82 19.08 -7.07
C ARG A 9 -5.89 17.99 -8.13
N ARG A 10 -4.80 17.76 -8.87
CA ARG A 10 -4.77 16.66 -9.85
C ARG A 10 -5.04 15.37 -9.10
N PRO A 11 -6.00 14.57 -9.56
CA PRO A 11 -6.30 13.29 -8.91
C PRO A 11 -5.04 12.44 -8.89
N THR A 12 -4.77 11.85 -7.74
CA THR A 12 -3.70 10.87 -7.55
C THR A 12 -4.12 9.47 -8.00
N VAL A 13 -5.38 9.31 -8.36
CA VAL A 13 -5.95 8.07 -8.88
C VAL A 13 -5.17 7.63 -10.12
N PRO A 14 -4.79 6.36 -10.24
CA PRO A 14 -4.28 5.81 -11.49
C PRO A 14 -5.21 6.17 -12.65
N ALA A 15 -4.66 6.44 -13.82
CA ALA A 15 -5.49 6.71 -14.99
C ALA A 15 -6.51 5.58 -15.20
N PRO A 16 -7.76 5.89 -15.58
CA PRO A 16 -8.72 4.86 -15.92
C PRO A 16 -8.12 3.90 -16.94
N LEU A 17 -8.30 2.61 -16.73
CA LEU A 17 -7.90 1.59 -17.68
C LEU A 17 -8.74 1.73 -18.95
N ALA A 18 -8.12 1.40 -20.11
CA ALA A 18 -8.86 1.42 -21.37
C ALA A 18 -10.04 0.42 -21.34
N PRO A 19 -11.12 0.65 -22.09
CA PRO A 19 -12.30 -0.21 -22.08
C PRO A 19 -12.05 -1.68 -22.42
N ASP A 20 -11.01 -1.97 -23.15
CA ASP A 20 -10.57 -3.29 -23.56
C ASP A 20 -9.53 -3.92 -22.63
N ASP A 21 -9.13 -3.19 -21.59
CA ASP A 21 -8.22 -3.71 -20.57
C ASP A 21 -8.98 -4.73 -19.68
N PRO A 22 -8.45 -5.97 -19.53
CA PRO A 22 -9.09 -6.98 -18.68
C PRO A 22 -9.23 -6.56 -17.23
N ASP A 23 -8.43 -5.58 -16.78
CA ASP A 23 -8.46 -5.05 -15.42
C ASP A 23 -9.37 -3.83 -15.27
N ALA A 24 -10.11 -3.46 -16.32
CA ALA A 24 -11.09 -2.40 -16.22
C ALA A 24 -12.22 -2.78 -15.25
N TRP A 25 -12.68 -1.82 -14.44
CA TRP A 25 -13.69 -2.02 -13.39
C TRP A 25 -15.01 -2.68 -13.89
N TYR A 26 -15.29 -2.58 -15.17
CA TYR A 26 -16.47 -3.21 -15.82
C TYR A 26 -16.15 -4.55 -16.50
N ALA A 27 -14.96 -5.10 -16.29
CA ALA A 27 -14.67 -6.46 -16.74
C ALA A 27 -15.63 -7.45 -16.05
N PRO A 28 -16.10 -8.50 -16.74
CA PRO A 28 -17.18 -9.37 -16.24
C PRO A 28 -16.86 -10.08 -14.93
N ASP A 29 -15.58 -10.27 -14.63
CA ASP A 29 -15.09 -10.94 -13.44
C ASP A 29 -14.81 -9.96 -12.28
N VAL A 30 -14.84 -8.66 -12.52
CA VAL A 30 -14.70 -7.66 -11.45
C VAL A 30 -15.99 -7.62 -10.62
N ARG A 31 -15.85 -7.80 -9.32
CA ARG A 31 -16.93 -7.74 -8.34
C ARG A 31 -16.97 -6.40 -7.63
N GLU A 32 -15.80 -5.86 -7.33
CA GLU A 32 -15.67 -4.61 -6.62
C GLU A 32 -14.38 -3.90 -7.02
N GLN A 33 -14.38 -2.57 -6.99
CA GLN A 33 -13.19 -1.77 -7.19
C GLN A 33 -13.29 -0.47 -6.39
N ASP A 34 -12.35 -0.23 -5.48
CA ASP A 34 -12.35 0.93 -4.60
C ASP A 34 -10.96 1.55 -4.46
N GLU A 35 -10.94 2.87 -4.28
CA GLU A 35 -9.74 3.60 -3.88
C GLU A 35 -9.65 3.62 -2.35
N ILE A 36 -8.79 2.78 -1.78
CA ILE A 36 -8.59 2.65 -0.32
C ILE A 36 -7.66 3.71 0.26
N HIS A 37 -6.80 4.28 -0.57
CA HIS A 37 -5.88 5.38 -0.23
C HIS A 37 -5.59 6.18 -1.50
N PRO A 38 -5.27 7.49 -1.42
CA PRO A 38 -5.00 8.28 -2.61
C PRO A 38 -3.99 7.66 -3.57
N GLY A 39 -4.47 7.17 -4.71
CA GLY A 39 -3.70 6.47 -5.74
C GLY A 39 -3.54 4.97 -5.54
N VAL A 40 -4.13 4.39 -4.51
CA VAL A 40 -4.13 2.93 -4.26
C VAL A 40 -5.53 2.39 -4.48
N VAL A 41 -5.67 1.56 -5.50
CA VAL A 41 -6.96 0.98 -5.91
C VAL A 41 -6.93 -0.52 -5.70
N VAL A 42 -7.97 -1.02 -5.06
CA VAL A 42 -8.23 -2.44 -4.89
C VAL A 42 -9.26 -2.90 -5.90
N THR A 43 -9.05 -4.08 -6.45
CA THR A 43 -10.01 -4.76 -7.32
C THR A 43 -10.21 -6.17 -6.81
N VAL A 44 -11.46 -6.51 -6.50
CA VAL A 44 -11.85 -7.89 -6.19
C VAL A 44 -12.40 -8.54 -7.44
N ARG A 45 -11.82 -9.67 -7.82
CA ARG A 45 -12.20 -10.45 -9.00
C ARG A 45 -12.71 -11.82 -8.60
N GLN A 46 -13.60 -12.36 -9.42
CA GLN A 46 -14.07 -13.73 -9.29
C GLN A 46 -13.91 -14.48 -10.61
N ALA A 47 -12.96 -15.44 -10.62
CA ALA A 47 -12.78 -16.39 -11.68
C ALA A 47 -12.91 -17.83 -11.10
N ASP A 48 -11.80 -18.52 -10.85
CA ASP A 48 -11.80 -19.83 -10.17
C ASP A 48 -11.63 -19.68 -8.65
N GLY A 49 -12.25 -18.66 -8.06
CA GLY A 49 -12.14 -18.21 -6.69
C GLY A 49 -12.07 -16.69 -6.66
N PHE A 50 -11.86 -16.12 -5.47
CA PHE A 50 -11.67 -14.68 -5.36
C PHE A 50 -10.20 -14.31 -5.45
N ARG A 51 -9.92 -13.20 -6.15
CA ARG A 51 -8.63 -12.53 -6.20
C ARG A 51 -8.78 -11.12 -5.66
N TYR A 52 -7.86 -10.75 -4.79
CA TYR A 52 -7.74 -9.40 -4.25
C TYR A 52 -6.47 -8.76 -4.81
N GLU A 53 -6.65 -7.82 -5.71
CA GLU A 53 -5.57 -7.17 -6.45
C GLU A 53 -5.41 -5.74 -5.98
N VAL A 54 -4.20 -5.38 -5.56
CA VAL A 54 -3.83 -4.02 -5.16
C VAL A 54 -3.04 -3.38 -6.29
N ARG A 55 -3.52 -2.24 -6.77
CA ARG A 55 -2.82 -1.41 -7.73
C ARG A 55 -2.33 -0.14 -7.06
N GLU A 56 -1.03 -0.06 -6.90
CA GLU A 56 -0.34 1.07 -6.30
C GLU A 56 0.17 2.06 -7.35
N PRO A 57 0.56 3.30 -6.94
CA PRO A 57 1.10 4.29 -7.85
C PRO A 57 2.37 3.82 -8.55
N VAL A 58 2.40 3.84 -9.88
CA VAL A 58 3.56 3.39 -10.66
C VAL A 58 4.75 4.34 -10.47
N LEU A 59 5.86 3.81 -10.00
CA LEU A 59 7.12 4.53 -9.87
C LEU A 59 7.84 4.64 -11.23
N SER A 60 8.26 5.84 -11.60
CA SER A 60 9.25 6.02 -12.68
C SER A 60 10.64 5.52 -12.20
N SER A 61 11.60 5.36 -13.13
CA SER A 61 12.98 5.04 -12.75
C SER A 61 13.54 6.05 -11.74
N ARG A 62 13.33 7.34 -11.99
CA ARG A 62 13.76 8.41 -11.08
C ARG A 62 13.09 8.34 -9.71
N ASP A 63 11.82 7.93 -9.64
CA ASP A 63 11.13 7.76 -8.36
C ASP A 63 11.70 6.57 -7.59
N ARG A 64 12.06 5.47 -8.29
CA ARG A 64 12.71 4.30 -7.68
C ARG A 64 14.09 4.64 -7.12
N ASP A 65 14.92 5.35 -7.90
CA ASP A 65 16.25 5.78 -7.45
C ASP A 65 16.15 6.69 -6.20
N ALA A 66 15.14 7.56 -6.18
CA ALA A 66 14.89 8.42 -5.03
C ALA A 66 14.37 7.64 -3.81
N LEU A 67 13.52 6.64 -4.01
CA LEU A 67 13.04 5.76 -2.94
C LEU A 67 14.20 4.96 -2.33
N GLU A 68 15.03 4.33 -3.15
CA GLU A 68 16.22 3.60 -2.71
C GLU A 68 17.17 4.51 -1.91
N THR A 69 17.36 5.76 -2.35
CA THR A 69 18.17 6.75 -1.63
C THR A 69 17.58 7.03 -0.23
N VAL A 70 16.26 7.18 -0.15
CA VAL A 70 15.58 7.41 1.14
C VAL A 70 15.70 6.19 2.04
N GLU A 71 15.42 5.00 1.55
CA GLU A 71 15.49 3.76 2.32
C GLU A 71 16.90 3.50 2.83
N SER A 72 17.92 3.65 1.98
CA SER A 72 19.34 3.52 2.37
C SER A 72 19.74 4.55 3.42
N HIS A 73 19.21 5.78 3.34
CA HIS A 73 19.52 6.81 4.35
C HIS A 73 18.96 6.47 5.73
N PHE A 74 17.82 5.81 5.77
CA PHE A 74 17.14 5.41 7.00
C PHE A 74 17.45 3.96 7.40
N ASP A 75 18.34 3.28 6.70
CA ASP A 75 18.77 1.94 7.08
C ASP A 75 19.37 1.95 8.51
N GLY A 76 18.86 1.08 9.36
CA GLY A 76 19.20 1.03 10.77
C GLY A 76 18.61 2.17 11.63
N ALA A 77 17.82 3.09 11.06
CA ALA A 77 17.12 4.09 11.85
C ALA A 77 15.97 3.44 12.64
N ASN A 78 15.88 3.77 13.93
CA ASN A 78 14.77 3.31 14.76
C ASN A 78 13.54 4.20 14.51
N ILE A 79 12.79 3.89 13.44
CA ILE A 79 11.49 4.50 13.14
C ILE A 79 10.43 3.58 13.76
N GLU A 80 9.67 4.12 14.69
CA GLU A 80 8.59 3.38 15.33
C GLU A 80 7.50 3.03 14.31
N ARG A 81 7.17 1.75 14.23
CA ARG A 81 6.12 1.20 13.36
C ARG A 81 4.86 0.92 14.16
N PRO A 82 3.68 1.18 13.60
CA PRO A 82 2.43 0.81 14.24
C PRO A 82 2.30 -0.70 14.38
N ARG A 83 1.58 -1.11 15.43
CA ARG A 83 1.27 -2.52 15.71
C ARG A 83 -0.21 -2.84 15.53
N THR A 84 -1.01 -1.84 15.15
CA THR A 84 -2.45 -1.98 14.92
C THR A 84 -2.80 -1.39 13.56
N ARG A 85 -3.94 -1.78 13.03
CA ARG A 85 -4.52 -1.20 11.82
C ARG A 85 -4.72 0.31 11.97
N GLU A 86 -5.37 0.72 13.06
CA GLU A 86 -5.66 2.12 13.34
C GLU A 86 -4.39 2.95 13.37
N GLY A 87 -3.35 2.42 13.99
CA GLY A 87 -2.03 3.06 14.00
C GLY A 87 -1.40 3.15 12.61
N ALA A 88 -1.61 2.15 11.73
CA ALA A 88 -1.14 2.21 10.34
C ALA A 88 -1.91 3.24 9.52
N VAL A 89 -3.23 3.28 9.66
CA VAL A 89 -4.09 4.29 9.01
C VAL A 89 -3.69 5.69 9.46
N GLU A 90 -3.60 5.92 10.77
CA GLU A 90 -3.18 7.20 11.34
C GLU A 90 -1.78 7.61 10.84
N ARG A 91 -0.83 6.68 10.78
CA ARG A 91 0.52 6.94 10.27
C ARG A 91 0.51 7.33 8.80
N MET A 92 -0.30 6.68 7.98
CA MET A 92 -0.44 7.01 6.56
C MET A 92 -1.08 8.39 6.35
N GLU A 93 -2.03 8.79 7.19
CA GLU A 93 -2.65 10.12 7.16
C GLU A 93 -1.70 11.23 7.62
N GLN A 94 -1.00 11.03 8.72
CA GLN A 94 -0.08 12.00 9.31
C GLN A 94 1.24 12.09 8.52
N GLY A 95 1.66 11.00 7.90
CA GLY A 95 2.95 10.88 7.24
C GLY A 95 4.12 10.82 8.23
N PHE A 96 5.31 11.11 7.72
CA PHE A 96 6.52 11.18 8.54
C PHE A 96 6.51 12.34 9.53
N ASP A 97 7.14 12.14 10.68
CA ASP A 97 7.46 13.23 11.59
C ASP A 97 8.17 14.39 10.88
N PRO A 98 7.99 15.64 11.35
CA PRO A 98 8.60 16.80 10.71
C PRO A 98 10.13 16.70 10.55
N LYS A 99 10.81 15.98 11.46
CA LYS A 99 12.25 15.71 11.39
C LYS A 99 12.60 14.85 10.18
N HIS A 100 11.95 13.70 10.04
CA HIS A 100 12.18 12.76 8.94
C HIS A 100 11.72 13.36 7.61
N ARG A 101 10.57 14.02 7.58
CA ARG A 101 10.05 14.70 6.39
C ARG A 101 11.05 15.70 5.81
N ARG A 102 11.70 16.52 6.64
CA ARG A 102 12.73 17.48 6.16
C ARG A 102 13.92 16.80 5.52
N VAL A 103 14.31 15.63 6.00
CA VAL A 103 15.39 14.83 5.41
C VAL A 103 14.95 14.30 4.06
N ILE A 104 13.79 13.66 4.00
CA ILE A 104 13.22 13.10 2.76
C ILE A 104 13.06 14.19 1.70
N ASP A 105 12.54 15.36 2.07
CA ASP A 105 12.36 16.50 1.16
C ASP A 105 13.68 16.97 0.54
N ARG A 106 14.81 16.78 1.23
CA ARG A 106 16.14 17.11 0.72
C ARG A 106 16.73 16.02 -0.18
N LEU A 107 16.42 14.76 0.11
CA LEU A 107 16.93 13.61 -0.65
C LEU A 107 16.17 13.41 -1.95
N VAL A 108 14.88 13.78 -1.99
CA VAL A 108 13.99 13.47 -3.12
C VAL A 108 13.97 14.62 -4.13
N GLU A 109 14.76 14.47 -5.18
CA GLU A 109 14.79 15.41 -6.33
C GLU A 109 13.82 14.95 -7.43
N CYS A 110 12.52 14.87 -7.12
CA CYS A 110 11.46 14.46 -8.04
C CYS A 110 10.44 15.56 -8.29
N SER A 111 9.60 15.34 -9.30
CA SER A 111 8.41 16.17 -9.52
C SER A 111 7.47 16.13 -8.30
N PRO A 112 6.55 17.08 -8.13
CA PRO A 112 5.57 17.03 -7.04
C PRO A 112 4.74 15.71 -7.02
N ALA A 113 4.45 15.12 -8.18
CA ALA A 113 3.79 13.82 -8.27
C ALA A 113 4.73 12.69 -7.87
N GLY A 114 6.00 12.71 -8.31
CA GLY A 114 7.02 11.76 -7.91
C GLY A 114 7.26 11.78 -6.40
N ARG A 115 7.35 12.96 -5.79
CA ARG A 115 7.49 13.08 -4.32
C ARG A 115 6.36 12.42 -3.56
N ARG A 116 5.11 12.53 -4.03
CA ARG A 116 3.98 11.86 -3.38
C ARG A 116 4.09 10.35 -3.48
N ARG A 117 4.49 9.81 -4.64
CA ARG A 117 4.70 8.38 -4.83
C ARG A 117 5.84 7.86 -3.94
N VAL A 118 6.98 8.53 -3.96
CA VAL A 118 8.13 8.17 -3.10
C VAL A 118 7.74 8.25 -1.62
N ALA A 119 7.01 9.28 -1.21
CA ALA A 119 6.57 9.41 0.18
C ALA A 119 5.62 8.28 0.60
N TYR A 120 4.71 7.86 -0.27
CA TYR A 120 3.83 6.72 -0.03
C TYR A 120 4.64 5.44 0.21
N TYR A 121 5.50 5.06 -0.74
CA TYR A 121 6.29 3.83 -0.61
C TYR A 121 7.28 3.87 0.57
N ALA A 122 7.92 5.01 0.79
CA ALA A 122 8.80 5.19 1.94
C ALA A 122 8.04 5.07 3.28
N LEU A 123 6.79 5.57 3.36
CA LEU A 123 5.94 5.36 4.54
C LEU A 123 5.61 3.89 4.72
N CYS A 124 5.21 3.19 3.66
CA CYS A 124 4.94 1.77 3.72
C CYS A 124 6.15 0.99 4.25
N SER A 125 7.33 1.18 3.65
CA SER A 125 8.52 0.39 3.95
C SER A 125 9.18 0.76 5.29
N LEU A 126 9.25 2.06 5.63
CA LEU A 126 10.00 2.52 6.81
C LEU A 126 9.16 2.70 8.07
N ALA A 127 7.90 3.11 7.92
CA ALA A 127 7.10 3.59 9.03
C ALA A 127 5.73 2.91 9.20
N CYS A 128 5.40 1.94 8.34
CA CYS A 128 4.17 1.15 8.41
C CYS A 128 4.47 -0.35 8.33
N LEU A 129 3.66 -1.12 7.62
CA LEU A 129 3.67 -2.57 7.61
C LEU A 129 4.34 -3.17 6.36
N GLY A 130 5.17 -2.38 5.67
CA GLY A 130 5.77 -2.81 4.41
C GLY A 130 4.70 -3.09 3.37
N GLU A 131 4.82 -4.21 2.68
CA GLU A 131 3.90 -4.66 1.63
C GLU A 131 2.50 -5.02 2.13
N LEU A 132 2.32 -5.25 3.44
CA LEU A 132 1.01 -5.43 4.04
C LEU A 132 0.26 -4.10 4.28
N THR A 133 0.91 -2.96 4.08
CA THR A 133 0.28 -1.67 4.34
C THR A 133 -1.02 -1.47 3.58
N PRO A 134 -1.11 -1.71 2.25
CA PRO A 134 -2.36 -1.56 1.52
C PRO A 134 -3.52 -2.39 2.10
N TYR A 135 -3.22 -3.61 2.51
CA TYR A 135 -4.23 -4.50 3.10
C TYR A 135 -4.71 -4.02 4.48
N ALA A 136 -3.84 -3.39 5.26
CA ALA A 136 -4.24 -2.79 6.52
C ALA A 136 -5.07 -1.50 6.33
N LEU A 137 -4.94 -0.82 5.19
CA LEU A 137 -5.71 0.38 4.87
C LEU A 137 -7.14 0.08 4.40
N ASP A 138 -7.40 -1.14 3.95
CA ASP A 138 -8.74 -1.56 3.54
C ASP A 138 -9.51 -2.10 4.75
N ASP A 139 -10.51 -1.36 5.20
CA ASP A 139 -11.31 -1.69 6.38
C ASP A 139 -12.22 -2.92 6.20
N ARG A 140 -12.37 -3.41 4.98
CA ARG A 140 -13.10 -4.64 4.66
C ARG A 140 -12.31 -5.92 4.96
N ILE A 141 -10.98 -5.84 5.06
CA ILE A 141 -10.14 -7.01 5.36
C ILE A 141 -10.12 -7.24 6.87
N ASP A 142 -10.59 -8.38 7.30
CA ASP A 142 -10.53 -8.80 8.69
C ASP A 142 -9.20 -9.46 9.05
N VAL A 143 -8.70 -10.29 8.14
CA VAL A 143 -7.53 -11.13 8.37
C VAL A 143 -6.71 -11.25 7.08
N ALA A 144 -5.40 -11.25 7.22
CA ALA A 144 -4.46 -11.66 6.18
C ALA A 144 -3.67 -12.89 6.67
N ASP A 145 -3.82 -14.00 5.98
CA ASP A 145 -3.06 -15.22 6.23
C ASP A 145 -1.83 -15.24 5.33
N VAL A 146 -0.65 -15.22 5.95
CA VAL A 146 0.63 -15.37 5.25
C VAL A 146 1.04 -16.83 5.29
N THR A 147 1.13 -17.45 4.12
CA THR A 147 1.60 -18.83 3.93
C THR A 147 3.03 -18.82 3.39
N GLU A 148 3.62 -19.99 3.15
CA GLU A 148 4.98 -20.10 2.60
C GLU A 148 5.10 -19.50 1.17
N ASP A 149 3.99 -19.49 0.41
CA ASP A 149 4.00 -19.13 -1.01
C ASP A 149 3.14 -17.92 -1.37
N SER A 150 2.29 -17.45 -0.44
CA SER A 150 1.29 -16.43 -0.76
C SER A 150 0.70 -15.76 0.46
N VAL A 151 0.05 -14.63 0.22
CA VAL A 151 -0.84 -13.97 1.18
C VAL A 151 -2.28 -14.12 0.72
N VAL A 152 -3.14 -14.60 1.62
CA VAL A 152 -4.58 -14.74 1.40
C VAL A 152 -5.30 -13.82 2.35
N VAL A 153 -6.26 -13.05 1.84
CA VAL A 153 -7.06 -12.14 2.66
C VAL A 153 -8.50 -12.62 2.81
N HIS A 154 -9.09 -12.25 3.92
CA HIS A 154 -10.48 -12.56 4.25
C HIS A 154 -11.23 -11.25 4.47
N THR A 155 -12.28 -11.06 3.69
CA THR A 155 -13.24 -9.97 3.85
C THR A 155 -14.60 -10.55 4.19
N GLU A 156 -15.55 -9.73 4.63
CA GLU A 156 -16.91 -10.18 4.95
C GLU A 156 -17.59 -10.86 3.74
N ASP A 157 -17.43 -10.29 2.54
CA ASP A 157 -18.13 -10.73 1.33
C ASP A 157 -17.30 -11.65 0.43
N TYR A 158 -15.97 -11.57 0.49
CA TYR A 158 -15.05 -12.25 -0.42
C TYR A 158 -13.94 -12.97 0.37
N ALA A 159 -14.21 -14.21 0.74
CA ALA A 159 -13.26 -15.00 1.53
C ALA A 159 -13.28 -16.49 1.13
N PRO A 160 -12.11 -17.14 1.01
CA PRO A 160 -10.78 -16.54 0.95
C PRO A 160 -10.49 -15.87 -0.41
N ALA A 161 -9.74 -14.77 -0.42
CA ALA A 161 -9.28 -14.13 -1.63
C ALA A 161 -7.75 -14.19 -1.73
N THR A 162 -7.23 -14.75 -2.82
CA THR A 162 -5.79 -14.80 -3.07
C THR A 162 -5.28 -13.44 -3.51
N THR A 163 -4.06 -13.08 -3.08
CA THR A 163 -3.42 -11.82 -3.48
C THR A 163 -2.30 -12.06 -4.48
N ALA A 164 -1.82 -10.99 -5.09
CA ALA A 164 -0.60 -11.01 -5.91
C ALA A 164 0.67 -10.86 -5.06
N LEU A 165 0.54 -10.73 -3.74
CA LEU A 165 1.67 -10.60 -2.83
C LEU A 165 2.35 -11.95 -2.67
N SER A 166 3.43 -12.14 -3.41
CA SER A 166 4.20 -13.38 -3.49
C SER A 166 5.71 -13.12 -3.45
N ASP A 167 6.13 -11.99 -2.88
CA ASP A 167 7.56 -11.69 -2.71
C ASP A 167 8.18 -12.68 -1.70
N PRO A 168 9.06 -13.59 -2.15
CA PRO A 168 9.66 -14.59 -1.26
C PRO A 168 10.50 -13.96 -0.14
N GLU A 169 11.17 -12.84 -0.40
CA GLU A 169 11.98 -12.16 0.61
C GLU A 169 11.11 -11.52 1.70
N PHE A 170 9.97 -10.95 1.31
CA PHE A 170 8.99 -10.43 2.26
C PHE A 170 8.40 -11.56 3.11
N ILE A 171 7.94 -12.64 2.47
CA ILE A 171 7.32 -13.79 3.15
C ILE A 171 8.32 -14.43 4.12
N GLU A 172 9.56 -14.67 3.69
CA GLU A 172 10.60 -15.26 4.54
C GLU A 172 10.93 -14.36 5.75
N ARG A 173 11.10 -13.06 5.51
CA ARG A 173 11.34 -12.09 6.59
C ARG A 173 10.16 -12.06 7.55
N PHE A 174 8.94 -11.99 7.06
CA PHE A 174 7.73 -11.98 7.86
C PHE A 174 7.58 -13.26 8.67
N ALA A 175 7.86 -14.43 8.08
CA ALA A 175 7.82 -15.71 8.75
C ALA A 175 8.93 -15.87 9.80
N SER A 176 10.15 -15.35 9.54
CA SER A 176 11.28 -15.46 10.46
C SER A 176 11.14 -14.58 11.71
N GLU A 177 10.44 -13.46 11.62
CA GLU A 177 10.16 -12.57 12.76
C GLU A 177 9.08 -13.15 13.70
N ARG A 178 8.43 -14.26 13.33
CA ARG A 178 7.28 -14.82 14.03
C ARG A 178 7.41 -16.32 14.26
N VAL A 179 7.39 -16.68 15.53
CA VAL A 179 7.32 -18.09 15.94
C VAL A 179 5.84 -18.48 16.03
N GLY A 180 5.33 -19.20 15.03
CA GLY A 180 3.97 -19.73 15.05
C GLY A 180 3.09 -19.33 13.87
N ARG A 181 1.81 -19.07 14.12
CA ARG A 181 0.80 -18.74 13.10
C ARG A 181 1.14 -17.44 12.37
N HIS A 182 1.21 -17.54 11.05
CA HIS A 182 1.43 -16.39 10.16
C HIS A 182 0.11 -15.68 9.78
N THR A 183 -0.77 -15.47 10.76
CA THR A 183 -2.04 -14.78 10.57
C THR A 183 -1.95 -13.40 11.17
N VAL A 184 -2.21 -12.37 10.36
CA VAL A 184 -2.32 -10.99 10.80
C VAL A 184 -3.79 -10.65 10.89
N SER A 185 -4.30 -10.45 12.11
CA SER A 185 -5.66 -9.99 12.32
C SER A 185 -5.69 -8.46 12.36
N PHE A 186 -6.58 -7.88 11.59
CA PHE A 186 -6.82 -6.42 11.59
C PHE A 186 -7.99 -6.01 12.48
N GLN A 187 -8.67 -6.96 13.12
CA GLN A 187 -9.77 -6.70 14.05
C GLN A 187 -9.27 -6.49 15.48
N GLY A 188 -8.80 -5.29 15.82
CA GLY A 188 -8.54 -4.88 17.20
C GLY A 188 -7.41 -5.60 17.92
N PHE A 189 -6.57 -6.36 17.22
CA PHE A 189 -5.41 -7.03 17.78
C PHE A 189 -4.11 -6.34 17.34
N GLU A 190 -3.12 -6.32 18.23
CA GLU A 190 -1.78 -5.86 17.86
C GLU A 190 -1.20 -6.75 16.76
N ILE A 191 -0.67 -6.12 15.72
CA ILE A 191 0.12 -6.78 14.70
C ILE A 191 1.49 -7.04 15.32
N PRO A 192 1.92 -8.28 15.46
CA PRO A 192 3.15 -8.62 16.18
C PRO A 192 4.40 -8.10 15.49
#